data_13b5a5a76261e0ef0219cf005728fe64
#
_entry.id   13b5a5a76261e0ef0219cf005728fe64
#
_cell.length_a   1.000
_cell.length_b   1.000
_cell.length_c   1.000
_cell.angle_alpha   90.00
_cell.angle_beta   90.00
_cell.angle_gamma   90.00
#
_symmetry.space_group_name_H-M   'P 1'
#
loop_
_entity.id
_entity.type
_entity.pdbx_description
1 polymer ?
#
loop_
_entity_poly.entity_id
_entity_poly.type
_entity_poly.pdbx_seq_one_letter_code
_entity_poly.pdbx_strand_id
1 'polypeptide(L)'
;MTDEIIKPGKYVALTYAIVDEKGDVVEQHDVPIGFVYGSDTELIGSMDKAVGGRRAGDEVEVKVPAEQGFGPHDPSLTFTDDIENVPPQFRQIGAEVQMQNDQGEARSFYVTRIEDGKVTVDGNHPLAGKSLTVRVKITEVRDAREGEDKISGIHAVQMQGPTSIN
;
A
#
# COMPACT_ATOMS: atom_id res chain seq x y z
N MET A 1 -5.56 17.43 -26.04
CA MET A 1 -6.54 16.37 -25.86
C MET A 1 -6.10 15.13 -26.63
N THR A 2 -6.12 14.01 -26.00
CA THR A 2 -5.66 12.81 -26.69
C THR A 2 -6.69 11.70 -26.54
N ASP A 3 -6.86 10.96 -27.62
CA ASP A 3 -7.61 9.72 -27.59
C ASP A 3 -6.68 8.54 -27.50
N GLU A 4 -5.45 8.77 -27.05
CA GLU A 4 -4.48 7.70 -26.96
C GLU A 4 -4.88 6.65 -25.95
N ILE A 5 -4.74 5.41 -26.36
CA ILE A 5 -5.07 4.25 -25.56
C ILE A 5 -3.78 3.72 -24.97
N ILE A 6 -3.86 3.27 -23.73
CA ILE A 6 -2.71 2.69 -23.06
C ILE A 6 -2.35 1.35 -23.72
N LYS A 7 -1.15 1.29 -24.26
CA LYS A 7 -0.59 0.07 -24.86
C LYS A 7 0.90 0.07 -24.63
N PRO A 8 1.59 -1.07 -24.89
CA PRO A 8 3.02 -1.16 -24.60
C PRO A 8 3.80 -0.01 -25.24
N GLY A 9 4.68 0.58 -24.43
CA GLY A 9 5.50 1.70 -24.85
C GLY A 9 4.91 3.07 -24.54
N LYS A 10 3.68 3.13 -24.07
CA LYS A 10 3.07 4.42 -23.69
C LYS A 10 3.42 4.79 -22.27
N TYR A 11 3.65 6.08 -22.06
CA TYR A 11 3.82 6.63 -20.72
C TYR A 11 2.43 6.91 -20.16
N VAL A 12 2.22 6.47 -18.92
CA VAL A 12 0.94 6.62 -18.24
C VAL A 12 1.17 7.32 -16.91
N ALA A 13 0.39 8.35 -16.65
CA ALA A 13 0.37 8.97 -15.33
C ALA A 13 -1.01 8.73 -14.72
N LEU A 14 -1.02 8.42 -13.43
CA LEU A 14 -2.25 8.13 -12.72
C LEU A 14 -2.18 8.56 -11.26
N THR A 15 -3.35 8.75 -10.68
CA THR A 15 -3.49 8.88 -9.23
C THR A 15 -4.31 7.69 -8.75
N TYR A 16 -4.25 7.41 -7.45
CA TYR A 16 -4.98 6.27 -6.92
C TYR A 16 -5.39 6.51 -5.48
N ALA A 17 -6.39 5.75 -5.06
CA ALA A 17 -6.80 5.66 -3.66
C ALA A 17 -6.99 4.20 -3.32
N ILE A 18 -6.59 3.82 -2.12
CA ILE A 18 -6.79 2.47 -1.61
C ILE A 18 -7.93 2.51 -0.61
N VAL A 19 -8.91 1.67 -0.83
CA VAL A 19 -10.14 1.62 -0.04
C VAL A 19 -10.24 0.25 0.60
N ASP A 20 -10.62 0.21 1.87
CA ASP A 20 -10.78 -1.06 2.57
C ASP A 20 -12.14 -1.71 2.28
N GLU A 21 -12.39 -2.84 2.92
CA GLU A 21 -13.61 -3.61 2.70
C GLU A 21 -14.88 -2.85 3.11
N LYS A 22 -14.72 -1.85 3.97
CA LYS A 22 -15.87 -1.04 4.45
C LYS A 22 -16.13 0.16 3.56
N GLY A 23 -15.26 0.42 2.59
CA GLY A 23 -15.36 1.58 1.73
C GLY A 23 -14.62 2.79 2.24
N ASP A 24 -13.87 2.66 3.32
CA ASP A 24 -13.08 3.76 3.86
C ASP A 24 -11.74 3.88 3.13
N VAL A 25 -11.35 5.12 2.84
CA VAL A 25 -10.07 5.38 2.20
C VAL A 25 -8.96 5.22 3.23
N VAL A 26 -8.06 4.27 2.97
CA VAL A 26 -6.94 4.01 3.88
C VAL A 26 -5.65 4.65 3.39
N GLU A 27 -5.57 4.95 2.11
CA GLU A 27 -4.44 5.66 1.55
C GLU A 27 -4.90 6.37 0.28
N GLN A 28 -4.41 7.58 0.07
CA GLN A 28 -4.74 8.34 -1.12
C GLN A 28 -3.49 9.00 -1.65
N HIS A 29 -3.30 8.92 -2.96
CA HIS A 29 -2.13 9.46 -3.62
C HIS A 29 -2.61 10.40 -4.72
N ASP A 30 -2.59 11.71 -4.43
CA ASP A 30 -3.12 12.73 -5.33
C ASP A 30 -2.10 13.27 -6.32
N VAL A 31 -0.83 12.99 -6.08
CA VAL A 31 0.23 13.41 -7.00
C VAL A 31 0.40 12.32 -8.05
N PRO A 32 0.29 12.66 -9.35
CA PRO A 32 0.37 11.62 -10.38
C PRO A 32 1.70 10.87 -10.35
N ILE A 33 1.60 9.55 -10.51
CA ILE A 33 2.74 8.67 -10.63
C ILE A 33 2.83 8.25 -12.08
N GLY A 34 4.04 8.28 -12.65
CA GLY A 34 4.24 7.92 -14.04
C GLY A 34 4.97 6.60 -14.20
N PHE A 35 4.62 5.88 -15.23
CA PHE A 35 5.30 4.65 -15.60
C PHE A 35 5.09 4.38 -17.09
N VAL A 36 5.91 3.48 -17.65
CA VAL A 36 5.75 3.06 -19.03
C VAL A 36 5.04 1.71 -19.04
N TYR A 37 3.89 1.66 -19.70
CA TYR A 37 3.09 0.45 -19.78
C TYR A 37 3.88 -0.64 -20.54
N GLY A 38 3.88 -1.84 -19.99
CA GLY A 38 4.61 -2.96 -20.59
C GLY A 38 6.07 -3.03 -20.18
N SER A 39 6.53 -2.10 -19.34
CA SER A 39 7.89 -2.15 -18.77
C SER A 39 7.92 -3.11 -17.58
N ASP A 40 9.05 -3.18 -16.91
CA ASP A 40 9.22 -4.04 -15.74
C ASP A 40 8.61 -3.45 -14.47
N THR A 41 7.90 -2.36 -14.57
CA THR A 41 7.27 -1.71 -13.41
C THR A 41 6.15 -2.60 -12.87
N GLU A 42 6.17 -2.81 -11.58
CA GLU A 42 5.07 -3.48 -10.89
C GLU A 42 4.50 -2.55 -9.84
N LEU A 43 3.22 -2.25 -9.97
CA LEU A 43 2.51 -1.41 -9.01
C LEU A 43 1.59 -2.28 -8.16
N ILE A 44 1.22 -1.75 -7.00
CA ILE A 44 0.38 -2.50 -6.08
C ILE A 44 -0.90 -2.95 -6.76
N GLY A 45 -1.29 -4.20 -6.50
CA GLY A 45 -2.52 -4.76 -7.06
C GLY A 45 -2.50 -4.92 -8.56
N SER A 46 -1.32 -4.86 -9.18
CA SER A 46 -1.18 -4.96 -10.64
C SER A 46 -1.94 -3.86 -11.36
N MET A 47 -2.11 -2.69 -10.75
CA MET A 47 -2.81 -1.59 -11.41
C MET A 47 -2.06 -1.12 -12.66
N ASP A 48 -0.75 -1.36 -12.74
CA ASP A 48 0.02 -1.09 -13.94
C ASP A 48 -0.49 -1.88 -15.14
N LYS A 49 -1.04 -3.08 -14.89
CA LYS A 49 -1.59 -3.92 -15.95
C LYS A 49 -3.08 -3.67 -16.17
N ALA A 50 -3.77 -3.27 -15.11
CA ALA A 50 -5.22 -3.08 -15.16
C ALA A 50 -5.63 -1.89 -16.04
N VAL A 51 -4.72 -0.94 -16.24
CA VAL A 51 -5.04 0.25 -17.02
C VAL A 51 -4.91 0.04 -18.54
N GLY A 52 -4.43 -1.12 -18.96
CA GLY A 52 -4.27 -1.40 -20.39
C GLY A 52 -5.57 -1.19 -21.17
N GLY A 53 -5.48 -0.53 -22.32
CA GLY A 53 -6.66 -0.26 -23.13
C GLY A 53 -7.50 0.92 -22.71
N ARG A 54 -7.13 1.58 -21.63
CA ARG A 54 -7.86 2.74 -21.10
C ARG A 54 -7.26 4.03 -21.64
N ARG A 55 -7.92 5.15 -21.35
CA ARG A 55 -7.52 6.48 -21.83
C ARG A 55 -7.41 7.44 -20.67
N ALA A 56 -6.77 8.58 -20.91
CA ALA A 56 -6.75 9.65 -19.93
C ALA A 56 -8.18 10.04 -19.57
N GLY A 57 -8.43 10.22 -18.28
CA GLY A 57 -9.77 10.53 -17.76
C GLY A 57 -10.56 9.31 -17.34
N ASP A 58 -10.12 8.12 -17.72
CA ASP A 58 -10.80 6.90 -17.30
C ASP A 58 -10.47 6.56 -15.85
N GLU A 59 -11.42 5.89 -15.21
CA GLU A 59 -11.24 5.39 -13.85
C GLU A 59 -11.35 3.86 -13.88
N VAL A 60 -10.50 3.23 -13.11
CA VAL A 60 -10.44 1.76 -13.04
C VAL A 60 -10.42 1.36 -11.58
N GLU A 61 -11.17 0.32 -11.23
CA GLU A 61 -11.08 -0.28 -9.90
C GLU A 61 -10.41 -1.63 -10.00
N VAL A 62 -9.47 -1.87 -9.11
CA VAL A 62 -8.75 -3.13 -9.03
C VAL A 62 -8.95 -3.70 -7.64
N LYS A 63 -9.45 -4.92 -7.57
CA LYS A 63 -9.60 -5.61 -6.29
C LYS A 63 -8.33 -6.37 -5.98
N VAL A 64 -7.83 -6.18 -4.76
CA VAL A 64 -6.56 -6.75 -4.33
C VAL A 64 -6.82 -7.66 -3.13
N PRO A 65 -6.79 -8.97 -3.33
CA PRO A 65 -6.88 -9.90 -2.20
C PRO A 65 -5.69 -9.71 -1.27
N ALA A 66 -5.86 -10.11 -0.01
CA ALA A 66 -4.81 -9.93 0.99
C ALA A 66 -3.46 -10.49 0.55
N GLU A 67 -3.45 -11.65 -0.09
CA GLU A 67 -2.21 -12.29 -0.52
C GLU A 67 -1.48 -11.52 -1.60
N GLN A 68 -2.17 -10.68 -2.35
CA GLN A 68 -1.58 -9.90 -3.43
C GLN A 68 -1.31 -8.46 -3.01
N GLY A 69 -1.83 -8.07 -1.85
CA GLY A 69 -1.61 -6.73 -1.31
C GLY A 69 -0.49 -6.72 -0.29
N PHE A 70 -0.86 -6.60 0.97
CA PHE A 70 0.11 -6.53 2.07
C PHE A 70 0.33 -7.88 2.75
N GLY A 71 -0.14 -8.94 2.13
CA GLY A 71 0.04 -10.28 2.61
C GLY A 71 -0.98 -10.68 3.66
N PRO A 72 -0.99 -11.96 4.04
CA PRO A 72 -1.89 -12.43 5.07
C PRO A 72 -1.48 -11.92 6.44
N HIS A 73 -2.44 -11.86 7.35
CA HIS A 73 -2.16 -11.53 8.74
C HIS A 73 -1.51 -12.73 9.41
N ASP A 74 -0.39 -12.50 10.08
CA ASP A 74 0.35 -13.55 10.79
C ASP A 74 0.02 -13.46 12.28
N PRO A 75 -0.78 -14.38 12.82
CA PRO A 75 -1.14 -14.34 14.25
C PRO A 75 0.05 -14.46 15.19
N SER A 76 1.16 -15.01 14.72
CA SER A 76 2.35 -15.14 15.57
C SER A 76 2.99 -13.80 15.89
N LEU A 77 2.61 -12.74 15.18
CA LEU A 77 3.10 -11.38 15.43
C LEU A 77 2.15 -10.58 16.32
N THR A 78 1.14 -11.22 16.88
CA THR A 78 0.20 -10.58 17.79
C THR A 78 0.46 -11.03 19.22
N PHE A 79 0.63 -10.09 20.13
CA PHE A 79 0.92 -10.39 21.54
C PHE A 79 -0.03 -9.62 22.43
N THR A 80 -0.42 -10.27 23.53
CA THR A 80 -1.27 -9.66 24.55
C THR A 80 -0.57 -9.75 25.89
N ASP A 81 -0.52 -8.65 26.63
CA ASP A 81 0.10 -8.61 27.94
C ASP A 81 -0.74 -7.76 28.88
N ASP A 82 -0.48 -7.88 30.17
CA ASP A 82 -1.16 -7.06 31.17
C ASP A 82 -0.80 -5.60 30.96
N ILE A 83 -1.78 -4.72 31.12
CA ILE A 83 -1.57 -3.30 30.91
C ILE A 83 -0.51 -2.72 31.86
N GLU A 84 -0.35 -3.33 33.01
CA GLU A 84 0.65 -2.91 33.97
C GLU A 84 2.07 -3.08 33.46
N ASN A 85 2.27 -4.01 32.54
CA ASN A 85 3.59 -4.26 31.93
C ASN A 85 3.88 -3.33 30.76
N VAL A 86 2.93 -2.49 30.39
CA VAL A 86 3.06 -1.56 29.26
C VAL A 86 3.24 -0.14 29.80
N PRO A 87 4.31 0.57 29.39
CA PRO A 87 4.50 1.95 29.84
C PRO A 87 3.28 2.82 29.49
N PRO A 88 2.93 3.77 30.39
CA PRO A 88 1.71 4.57 30.17
C PRO A 88 1.63 5.28 28.82
N GLN A 89 2.78 5.69 28.27
CA GLN A 89 2.79 6.40 27.01
C GLN A 89 2.35 5.53 25.82
N PHE A 90 2.33 4.21 26.00
CA PHE A 90 1.92 3.27 24.95
C PHE A 90 0.52 2.69 25.18
N ARG A 91 -0.20 3.17 26.18
CA ARG A 91 -1.52 2.62 26.51
C ARG A 91 -2.63 3.31 25.73
N GLN A 92 -2.47 3.38 24.41
CA GLN A 92 -3.47 3.97 23.50
C GLN A 92 -3.53 3.15 22.22
N ILE A 93 -4.74 2.99 21.69
CA ILE A 93 -4.91 2.33 20.40
C ILE A 93 -4.15 3.13 19.34
N GLY A 94 -3.37 2.43 18.52
CA GLY A 94 -2.55 3.06 17.49
C GLY A 94 -1.16 3.47 17.94
N ALA A 95 -0.84 3.34 19.21
CA ALA A 95 0.51 3.66 19.70
C ALA A 95 1.52 2.69 19.10
N GLU A 96 2.66 3.23 18.69
CA GLU A 96 3.75 2.39 18.17
C GLU A 96 4.69 1.99 19.29
N VAL A 97 4.96 0.69 19.37
CA VAL A 97 5.89 0.12 20.35
C VAL A 97 6.96 -0.62 19.59
N GLN A 98 8.22 -0.31 19.87
CA GLN A 98 9.31 -1.04 19.23
C GLN A 98 9.76 -2.16 20.16
N MET A 99 9.87 -3.35 19.61
CA MET A 99 10.28 -4.53 20.34
C MET A 99 11.44 -5.20 19.62
N GLN A 100 12.35 -5.78 20.39
CA GLN A 100 13.49 -6.51 19.84
C GLN A 100 13.35 -7.98 20.16
N ASN A 101 13.78 -8.81 19.21
CA ASN A 101 13.86 -10.25 19.47
C ASN A 101 15.24 -10.59 20.06
N ASP A 102 15.48 -11.86 20.33
CA ASP A 102 16.72 -12.33 20.92
C ASP A 102 17.94 -12.10 20.01
N GLN A 103 17.71 -11.85 18.74
CA GLN A 103 18.77 -11.61 17.78
C GLN A 103 19.09 -10.14 17.61
N GLY A 104 18.41 -9.28 18.39
CA GLY A 104 18.63 -7.84 18.31
C GLY A 104 17.88 -7.15 17.18
N GLU A 105 17.04 -7.87 16.48
CA GLU A 105 16.25 -7.27 15.40
C GLU A 105 15.07 -6.52 16.00
N ALA A 106 14.92 -5.27 15.62
CA ALA A 106 13.83 -4.42 16.07
C ALA A 106 12.67 -4.47 15.09
N ARG A 107 11.47 -4.47 15.64
CA ARG A 107 10.25 -4.44 14.83
C ARG A 107 9.23 -3.55 15.52
N SER A 108 8.51 -2.77 14.70
CA SER A 108 7.43 -1.93 15.22
C SER A 108 6.16 -2.73 15.37
N PHE A 109 5.53 -2.58 16.52
CA PHE A 109 4.23 -3.16 16.82
C PHE A 109 3.28 -2.02 17.12
N TYR A 110 2.00 -2.22 16.85
CA TYR A 110 0.99 -1.19 17.08
C TYR A 110 -0.06 -1.73 18.03
N VAL A 111 -0.48 -0.89 18.98
CA VAL A 111 -1.54 -1.27 19.91
C VAL A 111 -2.86 -1.31 19.15
N THR A 112 -3.48 -2.49 19.11
CA THR A 112 -4.72 -2.71 18.39
C THR A 112 -5.92 -2.89 19.29
N ARG A 113 -5.69 -3.22 20.57
CA ARG A 113 -6.78 -3.50 21.49
C ARG A 113 -6.35 -3.22 22.91
N ILE A 114 -7.23 -2.59 23.67
CA ILE A 114 -7.05 -2.43 25.13
C ILE A 114 -8.38 -2.85 25.74
N GLU A 115 -8.36 -3.94 26.50
CA GLU A 115 -9.58 -4.54 27.00
C GLU A 115 -9.28 -5.38 28.23
N ASP A 116 -10.13 -5.30 29.25
CA ASP A 116 -10.03 -6.13 30.44
C ASP A 116 -8.66 -6.08 31.12
N GLY A 117 -8.04 -4.90 31.12
CA GLY A 117 -6.73 -4.72 31.75
C GLY A 117 -5.58 -5.31 30.94
N LYS A 118 -5.80 -5.60 29.67
CA LYS A 118 -4.78 -6.16 28.80
C LYS A 118 -4.61 -5.31 27.54
N VAL A 119 -3.37 -5.29 27.04
CA VAL A 119 -3.01 -4.57 25.82
C VAL A 119 -2.56 -5.59 24.80
N THR A 120 -3.14 -5.49 23.60
CA THR A 120 -2.73 -6.34 22.47
C THR A 120 -1.98 -5.47 21.48
N VAL A 121 -0.82 -5.96 21.06
CA VAL A 121 -0.01 -5.31 20.03
C VAL A 121 0.14 -6.25 18.84
N ASP A 122 0.26 -5.66 17.66
CA ASP A 122 0.29 -6.41 16.41
C ASP A 122 1.44 -5.89 15.57
N GLY A 123 2.36 -6.77 15.17
CA GLY A 123 3.50 -6.43 14.35
C GLY A 123 3.24 -6.58 12.86
N ASN A 124 2.03 -6.95 12.47
CA ASN A 124 1.67 -7.01 11.07
C ASN A 124 1.49 -5.61 10.50
N HIS A 125 1.62 -5.49 9.18
CA HIS A 125 1.23 -4.26 8.51
C HIS A 125 -0.25 -4.00 8.81
N PRO A 126 -0.65 -2.74 9.03
CA PRO A 126 -2.06 -2.44 9.35
C PRO A 126 -3.06 -2.96 8.32
N LEU A 127 -2.63 -3.14 7.07
CA LEU A 127 -3.50 -3.64 6.01
C LEU A 127 -3.31 -5.13 5.73
N ALA A 128 -2.46 -5.82 6.48
CA ALA A 128 -2.25 -7.25 6.29
C ALA A 128 -3.55 -8.01 6.61
N GLY A 129 -3.83 -9.01 5.81
CA GLY A 129 -5.03 -9.81 5.96
C GLY A 129 -6.30 -9.15 5.44
N LYS A 130 -6.19 -7.96 4.87
CA LYS A 130 -7.36 -7.23 4.37
C LYS A 130 -7.40 -7.24 2.86
N SER A 131 -8.59 -7.47 2.33
CA SER A 131 -8.84 -7.29 0.91
C SER A 131 -9.08 -5.81 0.66
N LEU A 132 -8.46 -5.28 -0.38
CA LEU A 132 -8.50 -3.86 -0.67
C LEU A 132 -9.03 -3.62 -2.07
N THR A 133 -9.51 -2.41 -2.32
CA THR A 133 -9.85 -1.96 -3.66
C THR A 133 -8.99 -0.75 -3.97
N VAL A 134 -8.29 -0.78 -5.10
CA VAL A 134 -7.51 0.35 -5.56
C VAL A 134 -8.33 1.07 -6.64
N ARG A 135 -8.63 2.34 -6.40
CA ARG A 135 -9.32 3.17 -7.39
C ARG A 135 -8.29 4.00 -8.10
N VAL A 136 -8.18 3.80 -9.39
CA VAL A 136 -7.16 4.44 -10.23
C VAL A 136 -7.82 5.45 -11.14
N LYS A 137 -7.26 6.65 -11.21
CA LYS A 137 -7.68 7.65 -12.19
C LYS A 137 -6.51 7.95 -13.11
N ILE A 138 -6.70 7.74 -14.39
CA ILE A 138 -5.66 7.97 -15.38
C ILE A 138 -5.67 9.45 -15.74
N THR A 139 -4.53 10.11 -15.54
CA THR A 139 -4.42 11.55 -15.77
C THR A 139 -3.76 11.88 -17.09
N GLU A 140 -2.88 11.00 -17.59
CA GLU A 140 -2.17 11.26 -18.83
C GLU A 140 -1.78 9.97 -19.53
N VAL A 141 -1.88 9.95 -20.85
CA VAL A 141 -1.35 8.87 -21.69
C VAL A 141 -0.65 9.54 -22.87
N ARG A 142 0.61 9.20 -23.09
CA ARG A 142 1.38 9.76 -24.20
C ARG A 142 2.50 8.80 -24.59
N ASP A 143 3.20 9.13 -25.65
CA ASP A 143 4.38 8.36 -26.03
C ASP A 143 5.46 8.52 -24.95
N ALA A 144 6.13 7.43 -24.64
CA ALA A 144 7.22 7.45 -23.70
C ALA A 144 8.42 8.20 -24.28
N ARG A 145 9.13 8.92 -23.42
CA ARG A 145 10.36 9.60 -23.77
C ARG A 145 11.55 8.74 -23.41
N GLU A 146 12.69 9.02 -24.03
CA GLU A 146 13.88 8.27 -23.75
C GLU A 146 14.20 8.28 -22.25
N GLY A 147 14.43 7.12 -21.67
CA GLY A 147 14.80 6.97 -20.27
C GLY A 147 13.66 6.88 -19.28
N GLU A 148 12.44 7.10 -19.71
CA GLU A 148 11.30 7.07 -18.77
C GLU A 148 11.00 5.69 -18.22
N ASP A 149 11.33 4.66 -18.95
CA ASP A 149 11.16 3.28 -18.47
C ASP A 149 12.01 3.03 -17.22
N LYS A 150 13.12 3.73 -17.06
CA LYS A 150 13.99 3.58 -15.89
C LYS A 150 13.41 4.28 -14.66
N ILE A 151 12.61 5.32 -14.88
CA ILE A 151 11.99 6.06 -13.78
C ILE A 151 10.89 5.24 -13.13
N SER A 152 10.25 4.38 -13.89
CA SER A 152 9.16 3.56 -13.41
C SER A 152 9.52 2.74 -12.18
N GLY A 153 10.75 2.21 -12.14
CA GLY A 153 11.18 1.43 -10.99
C GLY A 153 11.18 2.24 -9.68
N ILE A 154 11.46 3.53 -9.77
CA ILE A 154 11.45 4.40 -8.60
C ILE A 154 10.01 4.54 -8.08
N HIS A 155 9.08 4.70 -8.99
CA HIS A 155 7.67 4.82 -8.60
C HIS A 155 7.15 3.52 -7.98
N ALA A 156 7.60 2.38 -8.48
CA ALA A 156 7.21 1.11 -7.90
C ALA A 156 7.66 1.01 -6.44
N VAL A 157 8.86 1.49 -6.15
CA VAL A 157 9.36 1.52 -4.77
C VAL A 157 8.49 2.43 -3.91
N GLN A 158 8.07 3.56 -4.45
CA GLN A 158 7.21 4.48 -3.71
C GLN A 158 5.84 3.88 -3.43
N MET A 159 5.35 3.05 -4.32
CA MET A 159 4.07 2.36 -4.10
C MET A 159 4.13 1.41 -2.92
N GLN A 160 5.32 1.01 -2.53
CA GLN A 160 5.52 0.18 -1.36
C GLN A 160 5.81 1.01 -0.12
N GLY A 161 5.62 2.32 -0.21
CA GLY A 161 5.94 3.24 0.85
C GLY A 161 5.36 2.91 2.21
N PRO A 162 4.11 2.42 2.32
CA PRO A 162 3.56 2.09 3.63
C PRO A 162 4.41 1.13 4.43
N THR A 163 5.16 0.26 3.75
CA THR A 163 6.01 -0.69 4.44
C THR A 163 7.25 -0.07 5.03
N SER A 164 7.59 1.14 4.61
CA SER A 164 8.79 1.81 5.04
C SER A 164 8.54 2.89 6.07
N ILE A 165 7.36 2.98 6.58
CA ILE A 165 7.00 3.98 7.57
C ILE A 165 7.71 3.77 8.89
N ASN A 166 8.34 2.71 9.05
CA ASN A 166 9.00 2.33 10.28
C ASN A 166 10.20 3.17 10.60
#